data_1cc0ef401a6c4f632e463269ea588629
#
_entry.id   1cc0ef401a6c4f632e463269ea588629
#
_cell.length_a   1.000
_cell.length_b   1.000
_cell.length_c   1.000
_cell.angle_alpha   90.00
_cell.angle_beta   90.00
_cell.angle_gamma   90.00
#
_symmetry.space_group_name_H-M   'P 1'
#
loop_
_entity.id
_entity.type
_entity.pdbx_description
1 polymer ?
#
loop_
_entity_poly.entity_id
_entity_poly.type
_entity_poly.pdbx_seq_one_letter_code
_entity_poly.pdbx_strand_id
1 'polypeptide(L)'
;MLPEAVAAMTKLLSEPGNPSSLHASGRRARRAVEESRERVARAVGCGSAEVVFTAGGTEANNIAVKGIAWDQRSKDPRRIRVVAGSTEHHAVLDPVRWLGESEGFEVTWIKSDNEGRITPDALREALGDDPTDVGLVSVILANNEVGTINDIAALTAVTREFGIRFHTDAVQAPAWLDLNFSELGVCAMSISGHKVGGPHGIGALIISRDCHVTPLIHGGGQERDVRSGTLDAPAIVGFATALEISAERRAETVARVGALRDDLVTRVMQIAPEAIFTGAKKDRLANNAHFVFPGCLGDSLLMLLDAQGVECSVGSACNAGVPQPSHVRLAMGADDDAARSTLRFSLGSTTSQSDIDKLIEVLPSAIERAKRAGVPKLTTAPVRA
;
A
#
# COMPACT_ATOMS: atom_id res chain seq x y z
N MET A 1 13.45 5.12 9.95
CA MET A 1 12.64 6.23 10.49
C MET A 1 13.44 7.51 10.37
N LEU A 2 12.80 8.65 10.00
CA LEU A 2 13.48 9.94 9.89
C LEU A 2 13.97 10.42 11.28
N PRO A 3 15.17 10.97 11.38
CA PRO A 3 15.71 11.48 12.66
C PRO A 3 14.80 12.50 13.33
N GLU A 4 14.18 13.37 12.54
CA GLU A 4 13.24 14.39 13.02
C GLU A 4 11.98 13.77 13.62
N ALA A 5 11.46 12.66 13.04
CA ALA A 5 10.34 11.92 13.59
C ALA A 5 10.72 11.25 14.93
N VAL A 6 11.93 10.68 15.01
CA VAL A 6 12.46 10.11 16.26
C VAL A 6 12.54 11.17 17.35
N ALA A 7 13.11 12.34 17.04
CA ALA A 7 13.25 13.43 17.98
C ALA A 7 11.88 13.94 18.50
N ALA A 8 10.91 14.10 17.57
CA ALA A 8 9.56 14.54 17.91
C ALA A 8 8.83 13.54 18.82
N MET A 9 8.95 12.23 18.54
CA MET A 9 8.40 11.17 19.40
C MET A 9 9.05 11.15 20.79
N THR A 10 10.39 11.18 20.84
CA THR A 10 11.16 11.07 22.08
C THR A 10 10.76 12.18 23.06
N LYS A 11 10.50 13.38 22.58
CA LYS A 11 10.04 14.49 23.39
C LYS A 11 8.72 14.19 24.10
N LEU A 12 7.77 13.54 23.41
CA LEU A 12 6.46 13.21 23.99
C LEU A 12 6.48 11.95 24.86
N LEU A 13 7.38 11.00 24.61
CA LEU A 13 7.47 9.77 25.40
C LEU A 13 7.74 10.02 26.88
N SER A 14 8.42 11.13 27.21
CA SER A 14 8.67 11.54 28.59
C SER A 14 7.52 12.34 29.22
N GLU A 15 6.50 12.73 28.45
CA GLU A 15 5.36 13.52 28.90
C GLU A 15 4.10 12.64 29.04
N PRO A 16 3.73 12.22 30.26
CA PRO A 16 2.52 11.42 30.43
C PRO A 16 1.27 12.24 30.16
N GLY A 17 0.30 11.64 29.45
CA GLY A 17 -0.98 12.31 29.20
C GLY A 17 -1.91 11.45 28.33
N ASN A 18 -3.13 11.22 28.82
CA ASN A 18 -4.18 10.63 28.00
C ASN A 18 -4.94 11.76 27.26
N PRO A 19 -4.98 11.79 25.91
CA PRO A 19 -5.67 12.85 25.15
C PRO A 19 -7.15 13.02 25.49
N SER A 20 -7.79 12.00 26.07
CA SER A 20 -9.19 12.06 26.51
C SER A 20 -9.39 12.68 27.88
N SER A 21 -8.31 12.96 28.65
CA SER A 21 -8.39 13.52 29.99
C SER A 21 -8.50 15.05 30.00
N LEU A 22 -9.27 15.59 30.95
CA LEU A 22 -9.52 17.03 31.07
C LEU A 22 -8.44 17.82 31.83
N HIS A 23 -7.54 17.13 32.56
CA HIS A 23 -6.44 17.78 33.28
C HIS A 23 -5.32 18.28 32.35
N ALA A 24 -4.39 19.07 32.88
CA ALA A 24 -3.39 19.79 32.08
C ALA A 24 -2.55 18.90 31.18
N SER A 25 -2.06 17.74 31.66
CA SER A 25 -1.27 16.80 30.85
C SER A 25 -2.12 16.15 29.73
N GLY A 26 -3.39 15.81 30.01
CA GLY A 26 -4.31 15.31 28.98
C GLY A 26 -4.57 16.35 27.89
N ARG A 27 -4.79 17.63 28.28
CA ARG A 27 -4.98 18.70 27.30
C ARG A 27 -3.73 18.96 26.46
N ARG A 28 -2.51 18.79 27.00
CA ARG A 28 -1.26 18.87 26.20
C ARG A 28 -1.18 17.75 25.19
N ALA A 29 -1.42 16.51 25.63
CA ALA A 29 -1.44 15.35 24.72
C ALA A 29 -2.51 15.51 23.61
N ARG A 30 -3.71 15.96 23.97
CA ARG A 30 -4.77 16.25 23.00
C ARG A 30 -4.36 17.31 21.99
N ARG A 31 -3.74 18.41 22.44
CA ARG A 31 -3.23 19.44 21.52
C ARG A 31 -2.22 18.88 20.55
N ALA A 32 -1.25 18.07 21.00
CA ALA A 32 -0.27 17.44 20.14
C ALA A 32 -0.92 16.52 19.09
N VAL A 33 -1.96 15.78 19.45
CA VAL A 33 -2.74 14.96 18.52
C VAL A 33 -3.46 15.81 17.48
N GLU A 34 -4.18 16.88 17.91
CA GLU A 34 -4.95 17.71 16.97
C GLU A 34 -4.04 18.53 16.03
N GLU A 35 -2.93 19.09 16.52
CA GLU A 35 -1.92 19.75 15.68
C GLU A 35 -1.33 18.76 14.65
N SER A 36 -1.10 17.51 15.05
CA SER A 36 -0.64 16.46 14.15
C SER A 36 -1.70 16.08 13.11
N ARG A 37 -2.97 16.05 13.51
CA ARG A 37 -4.09 15.80 12.61
C ARG A 37 -4.19 16.87 11.51
N GLU A 38 -4.00 18.14 11.88
CA GLU A 38 -3.95 19.25 10.91
C GLU A 38 -2.75 19.14 9.96
N ARG A 39 -1.58 18.71 10.46
CA ARG A 39 -0.39 18.48 9.62
C ARG A 39 -0.61 17.36 8.60
N VAL A 40 -1.17 16.23 9.07
CA VAL A 40 -1.55 15.13 8.17
C VAL A 40 -2.55 15.61 7.12
N ALA A 41 -3.59 16.33 7.53
CA ALA A 41 -4.61 16.82 6.63
C ALA A 41 -4.03 17.72 5.52
N ARG A 42 -3.14 18.66 5.89
CA ARG A 42 -2.44 19.50 4.91
C ARG A 42 -1.60 18.69 3.93
N ALA A 43 -0.87 17.69 4.43
CA ALA A 43 0.04 16.90 3.61
C ALA A 43 -0.67 16.02 2.57
N VAL A 44 -1.95 15.71 2.77
CA VAL A 44 -2.73 14.86 1.86
C VAL A 44 -3.94 15.58 1.24
N GLY A 45 -4.07 16.89 1.44
CA GLY A 45 -5.11 17.71 0.80
C GLY A 45 -6.53 17.39 1.27
N CYS A 46 -6.74 17.25 2.60
CA CYS A 46 -8.07 17.01 3.19
C CYS A 46 -8.36 17.94 4.37
N GLY A 47 -9.57 17.88 4.90
CA GLY A 47 -9.93 18.53 6.15
C GLY A 47 -9.43 17.73 7.36
N SER A 48 -9.04 18.42 8.46
CA SER A 48 -8.60 17.73 9.69
C SER A 48 -9.65 16.78 10.26
N ALA A 49 -10.94 17.11 10.10
CA ALA A 49 -12.05 16.26 10.52
C ALA A 49 -12.18 14.97 9.69
N GLU A 50 -11.48 14.84 8.57
CA GLU A 50 -11.50 13.65 7.72
C GLU A 50 -10.37 12.67 8.06
N VAL A 51 -9.41 13.06 8.89
CA VAL A 51 -8.32 12.19 9.34
C VAL A 51 -8.75 11.35 10.53
N VAL A 52 -8.61 10.04 10.46
CA VAL A 52 -8.83 9.06 11.54
C VAL A 52 -7.52 8.29 11.76
N PHE A 53 -6.92 8.41 12.94
CA PHE A 53 -5.69 7.68 13.25
C PHE A 53 -5.97 6.19 13.50
N THR A 54 -5.12 5.34 12.94
CA THR A 54 -5.19 3.87 13.02
C THR A 54 -3.85 3.29 13.44
N ALA A 55 -3.79 1.99 13.76
CA ALA A 55 -2.53 1.31 14.07
C ALA A 55 -1.67 1.00 12.82
N GLY A 56 -2.05 1.49 11.64
CA GLY A 56 -1.33 1.33 10.39
C GLY A 56 -2.25 1.18 9.18
N GLY A 57 -1.65 1.00 7.99
CA GLY A 57 -2.41 0.85 6.75
C GLY A 57 -3.35 -0.36 6.74
N THR A 58 -2.96 -1.46 7.37
CA THR A 58 -3.79 -2.67 7.44
C THR A 58 -5.09 -2.42 8.21
N GLU A 59 -5.04 -1.74 9.37
CA GLU A 59 -6.25 -1.37 10.11
C GLU A 59 -7.09 -0.37 9.30
N ALA A 60 -6.46 0.64 8.69
CA ALA A 60 -7.15 1.62 7.86
C ALA A 60 -7.91 0.96 6.70
N ASN A 61 -7.26 0.04 5.97
CA ASN A 61 -7.87 -0.73 4.88
C ASN A 61 -9.03 -1.61 5.37
N ASN A 62 -8.86 -2.30 6.51
CA ASN A 62 -9.94 -3.11 7.08
C ASN A 62 -11.16 -2.25 7.48
N ILE A 63 -10.94 -1.08 8.12
CA ILE A 63 -12.03 -0.16 8.47
C ILE A 63 -12.72 0.32 7.20
N ALA A 64 -11.99 0.72 6.17
CA ALA A 64 -12.57 1.16 4.91
C ALA A 64 -13.36 0.04 4.23
N VAL A 65 -12.72 -1.10 3.95
CA VAL A 65 -13.34 -2.19 3.17
C VAL A 65 -14.54 -2.78 3.88
N LYS A 66 -14.37 -3.24 5.11
CA LYS A 66 -15.46 -3.87 5.87
C LYS A 66 -16.50 -2.85 6.32
N GLY A 67 -16.03 -1.74 6.91
CA GLY A 67 -16.92 -0.74 7.49
C GLY A 67 -17.82 -0.05 6.48
N ILE A 68 -17.30 0.27 5.27
CA ILE A 68 -18.13 0.86 4.19
C ILE A 68 -19.09 -0.20 3.64
N ALA A 69 -18.63 -1.43 3.37
CA ALA A 69 -19.48 -2.50 2.84
C ALA A 69 -20.67 -2.78 3.79
N TRP A 70 -20.44 -2.88 5.08
CA TRP A 70 -21.49 -3.07 6.09
C TRP A 70 -22.43 -1.87 6.18
N ASP A 71 -21.92 -0.63 6.17
CA ASP A 71 -22.77 0.57 6.19
C ASP A 71 -23.67 0.63 4.95
N GLN A 72 -23.12 0.36 3.77
CA GLN A 72 -23.88 0.37 2.52
C GLN A 72 -24.97 -0.70 2.51
N ARG A 73 -24.67 -1.94 2.92
CA ARG A 73 -25.66 -3.02 3.05
C ARG A 73 -26.73 -2.71 4.10
N SER A 74 -26.36 -2.03 5.19
CA SER A 74 -27.35 -1.64 6.21
C SER A 74 -28.34 -0.60 5.72
N LYS A 75 -27.94 0.28 4.79
CA LYS A 75 -28.79 1.31 4.17
C LYS A 75 -29.65 0.76 3.03
N ASP A 76 -29.07 -0.13 2.23
CA ASP A 76 -29.74 -0.82 1.14
C ASP A 76 -29.29 -2.30 1.11
N PRO A 77 -30.15 -3.24 1.55
CA PRO A 77 -29.81 -4.67 1.62
C PRO A 77 -29.41 -5.29 0.26
N ARG A 78 -29.66 -4.63 -0.85
CA ARG A 78 -29.21 -5.06 -2.19
C ARG A 78 -27.74 -4.81 -2.43
N ARG A 79 -27.11 -3.89 -1.69
CA ARG A 79 -25.68 -3.53 -1.83
C ARG A 79 -24.79 -4.58 -1.15
N ILE A 80 -24.73 -5.73 -1.77
CA ILE A 80 -24.00 -6.91 -1.28
C ILE A 80 -22.72 -7.21 -2.10
N ARG A 81 -22.44 -6.43 -3.16
CA ARG A 81 -21.28 -6.67 -4.02
C ARG A 81 -20.13 -5.70 -3.67
N VAL A 82 -18.92 -6.26 -3.52
CA VAL A 82 -17.67 -5.52 -3.39
C VAL A 82 -16.82 -5.77 -4.63
N VAL A 83 -16.36 -4.69 -5.26
CA VAL A 83 -15.54 -4.73 -6.48
C VAL A 83 -14.14 -4.25 -6.12
N ALA A 84 -13.12 -5.05 -6.36
CA ALA A 84 -11.75 -4.70 -5.98
C ALA A 84 -10.73 -5.01 -7.07
N GLY A 85 -9.62 -4.28 -7.09
CA GLY A 85 -8.51 -4.52 -8.01
C GLY A 85 -7.89 -5.91 -7.82
N SER A 86 -7.56 -6.61 -8.90
CA SER A 86 -6.89 -7.93 -8.81
C SER A 86 -5.45 -7.85 -8.31
N THR A 87 -4.85 -6.65 -8.27
CA THR A 87 -3.47 -6.38 -7.85
C THR A 87 -3.37 -5.72 -6.48
N GLU A 88 -4.43 -5.79 -5.67
CA GLU A 88 -4.47 -5.22 -4.33
C GLU A 88 -3.41 -5.81 -3.39
N HIS A 89 -2.99 -5.00 -2.40
CA HIS A 89 -2.22 -5.52 -1.29
C HIS A 89 -3.09 -6.44 -0.41
N HIS A 90 -2.50 -7.43 0.27
CA HIS A 90 -3.22 -8.35 1.19
C HIS A 90 -4.08 -7.64 2.24
N ALA A 91 -3.72 -6.42 2.67
CA ALA A 91 -4.52 -5.63 3.59
C ALA A 91 -5.90 -5.21 3.04
N VAL A 92 -6.11 -5.29 1.71
CA VAL A 92 -7.39 -5.11 1.02
C VAL A 92 -7.92 -6.43 0.49
N LEU A 93 -7.06 -7.22 -0.15
CA LEU A 93 -7.42 -8.49 -0.78
C LEU A 93 -8.04 -9.48 0.23
N ASP A 94 -7.41 -9.65 1.39
CA ASP A 94 -7.90 -10.61 2.39
C ASP A 94 -9.22 -10.15 3.06
N PRO A 95 -9.41 -8.87 3.46
CA PRO A 95 -10.73 -8.39 3.92
C PRO A 95 -11.83 -8.54 2.87
N VAL A 96 -11.53 -8.31 1.59
CA VAL A 96 -12.52 -8.49 0.50
C VAL A 96 -12.90 -9.96 0.36
N ARG A 97 -11.93 -10.87 0.36
CA ARG A 97 -12.19 -12.33 0.35
C ARG A 97 -13.01 -12.76 1.55
N TRP A 98 -12.63 -12.28 2.73
CA TRP A 98 -13.34 -12.60 3.96
C TRP A 98 -14.81 -12.14 3.93
N LEU A 99 -15.11 -10.97 3.37
CA LEU A 99 -16.49 -10.51 3.17
C LEU A 99 -17.28 -11.50 2.31
N GLY A 100 -16.68 -12.05 1.24
CA GLY A 100 -17.32 -13.06 0.40
C GLY A 100 -17.52 -14.39 1.11
N GLU A 101 -16.47 -14.89 1.76
CA GLU A 101 -16.45 -16.23 2.35
C GLU A 101 -17.26 -16.33 3.66
N SER A 102 -17.30 -15.24 4.46
CA SER A 102 -17.83 -15.27 5.81
C SER A 102 -19.08 -14.40 6.02
N GLU A 103 -19.28 -13.37 5.19
CA GLU A 103 -20.34 -12.37 5.39
C GLU A 103 -21.39 -12.36 4.28
N GLY A 104 -21.28 -13.24 3.30
CA GLY A 104 -22.24 -13.38 2.22
C GLY A 104 -22.27 -12.21 1.24
N PHE A 105 -21.16 -11.48 1.09
CA PHE A 105 -20.99 -10.52 0.01
C PHE A 105 -20.61 -11.22 -1.29
N GLU A 106 -20.99 -10.63 -2.41
CA GLU A 106 -20.47 -11.00 -3.72
C GLU A 106 -19.17 -10.24 -3.99
N VAL A 107 -18.15 -10.93 -4.51
CA VAL A 107 -16.84 -10.32 -4.81
C VAL A 107 -16.57 -10.35 -6.30
N THR A 108 -16.29 -9.19 -6.87
CA THR A 108 -15.85 -9.07 -8.28
C THR A 108 -14.45 -8.48 -8.32
N TRP A 109 -13.52 -9.17 -9.01
CA TRP A 109 -12.16 -8.68 -9.19
C TRP A 109 -12.03 -7.93 -10.52
N ILE A 110 -11.54 -6.68 -10.46
CA ILE A 110 -11.23 -5.90 -11.65
C ILE A 110 -9.91 -6.41 -12.22
N LYS A 111 -9.92 -6.85 -13.47
CA LYS A 111 -8.70 -7.29 -14.15
C LYS A 111 -7.72 -6.14 -14.37
N SER A 112 -6.44 -6.39 -14.12
CA SER A 112 -5.38 -5.48 -14.53
C SER A 112 -4.91 -5.80 -15.94
N ASP A 113 -4.28 -4.81 -16.58
CA ASP A 113 -3.49 -5.04 -17.79
C ASP A 113 -2.13 -5.73 -17.47
N ASN A 114 -1.33 -5.96 -18.50
CA ASN A 114 0.00 -6.57 -18.36
C ASN A 114 1.05 -5.67 -17.67
N GLU A 115 0.74 -4.38 -17.46
CA GLU A 115 1.53 -3.44 -16.66
C GLU A 115 1.05 -3.36 -15.20
N GLY A 116 -0.03 -4.10 -14.84
CA GLY A 116 -0.65 -4.07 -13.50
C GLY A 116 -1.56 -2.86 -13.27
N ARG A 117 -2.02 -2.21 -14.33
CA ARG A 117 -2.91 -1.04 -14.28
C ARG A 117 -4.36 -1.48 -14.32
N ILE A 118 -5.17 -0.86 -13.50
CA ILE A 118 -6.63 -0.93 -13.56
C ILE A 118 -7.12 0.24 -14.41
N THR A 119 -7.83 -0.06 -15.51
CA THR A 119 -8.35 0.97 -16.43
C THR A 119 -9.82 1.26 -16.15
N PRO A 120 -10.34 2.45 -16.54
CA PRO A 120 -11.77 2.75 -16.48
C PRO A 120 -12.64 1.73 -17.22
N ASP A 121 -12.18 1.21 -18.36
CA ASP A 121 -12.90 0.20 -19.13
C ASP A 121 -12.98 -1.14 -18.39
N ALA A 122 -11.87 -1.59 -17.77
CA ALA A 122 -11.86 -2.80 -16.93
C ALA A 122 -12.78 -2.64 -15.71
N LEU A 123 -12.85 -1.43 -15.13
CA LEU A 123 -13.79 -1.16 -14.05
C LEU A 123 -15.25 -1.19 -14.55
N ARG A 124 -15.57 -0.59 -15.71
CA ARG A 124 -16.92 -0.68 -16.30
C ARG A 124 -17.32 -2.12 -16.59
N GLU A 125 -16.41 -2.93 -17.16
CA GLU A 125 -16.65 -4.37 -17.35
C GLU A 125 -16.98 -5.09 -16.04
N ALA A 126 -16.22 -4.81 -14.97
CA ALA A 126 -16.44 -5.42 -13.65
C ALA A 126 -17.74 -4.95 -12.97
N LEU A 127 -18.17 -3.72 -13.21
CA LEU A 127 -19.42 -3.20 -12.70
C LEU A 127 -20.63 -3.82 -13.41
N GLY A 128 -20.53 -4.08 -14.73
CA GLY A 128 -21.62 -4.57 -15.56
C GLY A 128 -22.66 -3.48 -15.86
N ASP A 129 -23.78 -3.90 -16.45
CA ASP A 129 -24.82 -2.97 -16.94
C ASP A 129 -25.68 -2.36 -15.81
N ASP A 130 -25.86 -3.07 -14.70
CA ASP A 130 -26.64 -2.61 -13.53
C ASP A 130 -25.84 -2.80 -12.23
N PRO A 131 -25.03 -1.80 -11.81
CA PRO A 131 -24.21 -1.89 -10.61
C PRO A 131 -24.93 -1.41 -9.34
N THR A 132 -26.26 -1.46 -9.28
CA THR A 132 -27.05 -1.00 -8.11
C THR A 132 -26.81 -1.84 -6.85
N ASP A 133 -26.29 -3.05 -7.00
CA ASP A 133 -25.91 -3.98 -5.94
C ASP A 133 -24.48 -3.71 -5.38
N VAL A 134 -23.70 -2.82 -6.01
CA VAL A 134 -22.32 -2.52 -5.57
C VAL A 134 -22.32 -1.59 -4.38
N GLY A 135 -21.80 -2.05 -3.25
CA GLY A 135 -21.60 -1.25 -2.03
C GLY A 135 -20.26 -0.51 -2.01
N LEU A 136 -19.22 -1.10 -2.58
CA LEU A 136 -17.86 -0.55 -2.54
C LEU A 136 -17.05 -0.94 -3.77
N VAL A 137 -16.27 0.02 -4.28
CA VAL A 137 -15.12 -0.23 -5.15
C VAL A 137 -13.84 0.10 -4.38
N SER A 138 -12.82 -0.76 -4.47
CA SER A 138 -11.50 -0.52 -3.86
C SER A 138 -10.39 -0.77 -4.88
N VAL A 139 -9.54 0.24 -5.14
CA VAL A 139 -8.37 0.10 -6.03
C VAL A 139 -7.15 0.77 -5.42
N ILE A 140 -6.04 0.03 -5.38
CA ILE A 140 -4.74 0.53 -4.90
C ILE A 140 -4.26 1.68 -5.79
N LEU A 141 -3.82 2.79 -5.17
CA LEU A 141 -3.30 3.95 -5.91
C LEU A 141 -1.96 3.63 -6.57
N ALA A 142 -1.05 3.01 -5.82
CA ALA A 142 0.28 2.67 -6.33
C ALA A 142 0.68 1.28 -5.84
N ASN A 143 0.93 0.37 -6.77
CA ASN A 143 1.21 -1.01 -6.46
C ASN A 143 2.58 -1.17 -5.77
N ASN A 144 2.60 -1.87 -4.65
CA ASN A 144 3.80 -2.07 -3.83
C ASN A 144 4.82 -3.04 -4.43
N GLU A 145 4.43 -3.91 -5.36
CA GLU A 145 5.33 -4.86 -6.00
C GLU A 145 5.92 -4.30 -7.28
N VAL A 146 5.09 -4.01 -8.27
CA VAL A 146 5.53 -3.59 -9.60
C VAL A 146 5.64 -2.07 -9.79
N GLY A 147 5.18 -1.30 -8.81
CA GLY A 147 5.32 0.15 -8.80
C GLY A 147 4.33 0.93 -9.67
N THR A 148 3.44 0.28 -10.39
CA THR A 148 2.43 0.90 -11.27
C THR A 148 1.50 1.81 -10.49
N ILE A 149 1.21 2.99 -11.01
CA ILE A 149 0.27 3.97 -10.46
C ILE A 149 -1.04 3.90 -11.25
N ASN A 150 -2.15 3.81 -10.53
CA ASN A 150 -3.50 3.86 -11.10
C ASN A 150 -4.04 5.28 -11.12
N ASP A 151 -4.75 5.64 -12.16
CA ASP A 151 -5.47 6.92 -12.27
C ASP A 151 -6.78 6.85 -11.48
N ILE A 152 -6.68 7.09 -10.17
CA ILE A 152 -7.83 7.01 -9.25
C ILE A 152 -8.90 8.03 -9.62
N ALA A 153 -8.53 9.23 -10.11
CA ALA A 153 -9.50 10.23 -10.49
C ALA A 153 -10.36 9.78 -11.68
N ALA A 154 -9.75 9.14 -12.68
CA ALA A 154 -10.49 8.57 -13.81
C ALA A 154 -11.39 7.39 -13.37
N LEU A 155 -10.94 6.56 -12.43
CA LEU A 155 -11.72 5.44 -11.90
C LEU A 155 -12.91 5.93 -11.05
N THR A 156 -12.70 6.94 -10.21
CA THR A 156 -13.79 7.53 -9.40
C THR A 156 -14.83 8.25 -10.25
N ALA A 157 -14.44 8.81 -11.40
CA ALA A 157 -15.40 9.38 -12.35
C ALA A 157 -16.43 8.33 -12.80
N VAL A 158 -15.98 7.08 -13.06
CA VAL A 158 -16.90 5.96 -13.41
C VAL A 158 -17.84 5.63 -12.27
N THR A 159 -17.36 5.46 -11.04
CA THR A 159 -18.23 5.07 -9.91
C THR A 159 -19.18 6.17 -9.48
N ARG A 160 -18.80 7.44 -9.70
CA ARG A 160 -19.65 8.61 -9.41
C ARG A 160 -20.93 8.62 -10.25
N GLU A 161 -20.90 8.12 -11.49
CA GLU A 161 -22.07 8.00 -12.36
C GLU A 161 -23.20 7.18 -11.70
N PHE A 162 -22.83 6.25 -10.81
CA PHE A 162 -23.73 5.32 -10.13
C PHE A 162 -23.88 5.57 -8.62
N GLY A 163 -23.22 6.59 -8.08
CA GLY A 163 -23.21 6.88 -6.64
C GLY A 163 -22.54 5.79 -5.79
N ILE A 164 -21.60 5.02 -6.35
CA ILE A 164 -20.89 3.95 -5.67
C ILE A 164 -19.73 4.53 -4.85
N ARG A 165 -19.53 4.04 -3.62
CA ARG A 165 -18.43 4.42 -2.74
C ARG A 165 -17.11 3.86 -3.26
N PHE A 166 -16.05 4.68 -3.23
CA PHE A 166 -14.72 4.31 -3.71
C PHE A 166 -13.68 4.50 -2.62
N HIS A 167 -12.94 3.43 -2.31
CA HIS A 167 -11.77 3.44 -1.43
C HIS A 167 -10.49 3.27 -2.24
N THR A 168 -9.40 3.90 -1.80
CA THR A 168 -8.07 3.66 -2.35
C THR A 168 -7.05 3.34 -1.25
N ASP A 169 -6.29 2.26 -1.41
CA ASP A 169 -5.06 2.04 -0.65
C ASP A 169 -3.95 2.92 -1.23
N ALA A 170 -3.61 3.99 -0.53
CA ALA A 170 -2.55 4.93 -0.89
C ALA A 170 -1.29 4.76 -0.03
N VAL A 171 -1.13 3.63 0.67
CA VAL A 171 -0.03 3.39 1.62
C VAL A 171 1.35 3.63 1.00
N GLN A 172 1.54 3.32 -0.29
CA GLN A 172 2.82 3.52 -0.99
C GLN A 172 3.01 4.94 -1.54
N ALA A 173 1.97 5.76 -1.56
CA ALA A 173 1.95 6.99 -2.34
C ALA A 173 2.55 8.23 -1.63
N PRO A 174 2.30 8.52 -0.32
CA PRO A 174 2.52 9.87 0.23
C PRO A 174 3.96 10.39 0.16
N ALA A 175 4.95 9.49 0.22
CA ALA A 175 6.35 9.90 0.07
C ALA A 175 6.77 10.19 -1.38
N TRP A 176 6.01 9.72 -2.37
CA TRP A 176 6.42 9.68 -3.78
C TRP A 176 5.49 10.46 -4.72
N LEU A 177 4.22 10.59 -4.36
CA LEU A 177 3.19 11.25 -5.16
C LEU A 177 2.62 12.44 -4.40
N ASP A 178 2.32 13.50 -5.13
CA ASP A 178 1.54 14.60 -4.58
C ASP A 178 0.09 14.15 -4.45
N LEU A 179 -0.40 14.16 -3.23
CA LEU A 179 -1.74 13.68 -2.91
C LEU A 179 -2.66 14.85 -2.60
N ASN A 180 -3.81 14.87 -3.24
CA ASN A 180 -4.91 15.73 -2.87
C ASN A 180 -6.19 14.89 -2.77
N PHE A 181 -6.54 14.48 -1.55
CA PHE A 181 -7.71 13.66 -1.27
C PHE A 181 -8.99 14.24 -1.86
N SER A 182 -9.16 15.57 -1.77
CA SER A 182 -10.35 16.27 -2.26
C SER A 182 -10.49 16.17 -3.80
N GLU A 183 -9.36 16.06 -4.53
CA GLU A 183 -9.34 15.95 -5.99
C GLU A 183 -9.46 14.51 -6.50
N LEU A 184 -9.04 13.53 -5.70
CA LEU A 184 -9.14 12.11 -6.08
C LEU A 184 -10.57 11.62 -6.24
N GLY A 185 -11.53 12.27 -5.57
CA GLY A 185 -12.96 11.91 -5.66
C GLY A 185 -13.32 10.61 -4.93
N VAL A 186 -12.41 10.07 -4.11
CA VAL A 186 -12.65 8.88 -3.28
C VAL A 186 -13.42 9.24 -2.01
N CYS A 187 -14.15 8.28 -1.44
CA CYS A 187 -14.77 8.48 -0.13
C CYS A 187 -13.83 8.10 1.02
N ALA A 188 -12.82 7.25 0.75
CA ALA A 188 -11.85 6.84 1.76
C ALA A 188 -10.47 6.56 1.12
N MET A 189 -9.40 6.89 1.86
CA MET A 189 -8.00 6.69 1.46
C MET A 189 -7.19 6.25 2.67
N SER A 190 -6.43 5.15 2.52
CA SER A 190 -5.58 4.60 3.59
C SER A 190 -4.13 4.98 3.41
N ILE A 191 -3.46 5.42 4.49
CA ILE A 191 -2.03 5.74 4.52
C ILE A 191 -1.35 5.15 5.77
N SER A 192 -0.01 5.00 5.74
CA SER A 192 0.76 4.37 6.82
C SER A 192 2.05 5.10 7.15
N GLY A 193 2.35 5.24 8.45
CA GLY A 193 3.49 6.00 8.94
C GLY A 193 4.85 5.43 8.52
N HIS A 194 5.04 4.11 8.58
CA HIS A 194 6.32 3.48 8.25
C HIS A 194 6.72 3.61 6.77
N LYS A 195 5.78 3.93 5.87
CA LYS A 195 6.06 4.14 4.44
C LYS A 195 6.55 5.55 4.11
N VAL A 196 6.41 6.48 5.04
CA VAL A 196 6.87 7.87 4.89
C VAL A 196 8.06 8.20 5.80
N GLY A 197 8.72 7.18 6.36
CA GLY A 197 9.81 7.38 7.32
C GLY A 197 9.36 7.69 8.73
N GLY A 198 8.09 7.48 9.04
CA GLY A 198 7.51 7.54 10.39
C GLY A 198 7.62 6.21 11.15
N PRO A 199 7.07 6.14 12.37
CA PRO A 199 7.09 4.94 13.18
C PRO A 199 6.17 3.83 12.63
N HIS A 200 6.47 2.58 13.00
CA HIS A 200 5.56 1.46 12.86
C HIS A 200 4.37 1.60 13.82
N GLY A 201 3.30 0.88 13.58
CA GLY A 201 2.14 0.85 14.48
C GLY A 201 1.27 2.10 14.43
N ILE A 202 1.41 2.93 13.41
CA ILE A 202 0.59 4.13 13.18
C ILE A 202 0.29 4.30 11.68
N GLY A 203 -0.91 4.78 11.39
CA GLY A 203 -1.38 5.19 10.06
C GLY A 203 -2.61 6.08 10.18
N ALA A 204 -3.26 6.33 9.07
CA ALA A 204 -4.53 7.04 9.07
C ALA A 204 -5.45 6.52 7.97
N LEU A 205 -6.74 6.52 8.26
CA LEU A 205 -7.82 6.49 7.28
C LEU A 205 -8.29 7.94 7.08
N ILE A 206 -8.18 8.42 5.85
CA ILE A 206 -8.78 9.67 5.44
C ILE A 206 -10.18 9.31 4.91
N ILE A 207 -11.21 9.86 5.50
CA ILE A 207 -12.61 9.52 5.18
C ILE A 207 -13.43 10.78 5.03
N SER A 208 -14.12 10.92 3.90
CA SER A 208 -14.96 12.07 3.62
C SER A 208 -16.16 12.16 4.60
N ARG A 209 -16.63 13.37 4.88
CA ARG A 209 -17.68 13.60 5.89
C ARG A 209 -19.01 12.93 5.54
N ASP A 210 -19.28 12.68 4.27
CA ASP A 210 -20.47 12.02 3.78
C ASP A 210 -20.31 10.49 3.67
N CYS A 211 -19.12 9.97 3.93
CA CYS A 211 -18.85 8.55 3.96
C CYS A 211 -18.93 8.03 5.40
N HIS A 212 -19.80 7.05 5.62
CA HIS A 212 -19.96 6.40 6.91
C HIS A 212 -19.38 4.99 6.87
N VAL A 213 -18.93 4.54 8.03
CA VAL A 213 -18.45 3.18 8.23
C VAL A 213 -19.10 2.57 9.45
N THR A 214 -19.40 1.30 9.40
CA THR A 214 -19.68 0.51 10.61
C THR A 214 -18.34 0.24 11.30
N PRO A 215 -18.17 0.65 12.57
CA PRO A 215 -16.87 0.50 13.25
C PRO A 215 -16.51 -0.97 13.47
N LEU A 216 -15.23 -1.31 13.29
CA LEU A 216 -14.69 -2.64 13.58
C LEU A 216 -14.32 -2.80 15.05
N ILE A 217 -13.90 -1.70 15.70
CA ILE A 217 -13.41 -1.67 17.07
C ILE A 217 -14.33 -0.77 17.89
N HIS A 218 -15.05 -1.39 18.82
CA HIS A 218 -15.98 -0.71 19.71
C HIS A 218 -15.28 -0.32 21.02
N GLY A 219 -15.66 0.80 21.62
CA GLY A 219 -15.09 1.31 22.87
C GLY A 219 -15.46 2.75 23.14
N GLY A 220 -14.48 3.57 23.55
CA GLY A 220 -14.71 4.95 23.98
C GLY A 220 -14.83 6.00 22.87
N GLY A 221 -14.94 5.63 21.60
CA GLY A 221 -15.21 6.54 20.48
C GLY A 221 -14.14 7.61 20.23
N GLN A 222 -12.87 7.37 20.58
CA GLN A 222 -11.80 8.37 20.55
C GLN A 222 -11.58 9.00 19.17
N GLU A 223 -11.76 8.24 18.11
CA GLU A 223 -11.72 8.71 16.73
C GLU A 223 -13.16 8.81 16.16
N ARG A 224 -14.01 9.59 16.81
CA ARG A 224 -15.37 9.96 16.33
C ARG A 224 -16.25 8.74 15.98
N ASP A 225 -16.21 7.73 16.83
CA ASP A 225 -16.93 6.46 16.68
C ASP A 225 -16.57 5.65 15.41
N VAL A 226 -15.62 6.10 14.62
CA VAL A 226 -15.02 5.33 13.51
C VAL A 226 -14.03 4.29 14.06
N ARG A 227 -13.24 4.69 15.07
CA ARG A 227 -12.27 3.82 15.72
C ARG A 227 -12.16 4.15 17.21
N SER A 228 -12.16 3.14 18.06
CA SER A 228 -11.99 3.27 19.51
C SER A 228 -10.61 2.84 19.96
N GLY A 229 -10.15 3.36 21.10
CA GLY A 229 -8.88 3.05 21.75
C GLY A 229 -8.07 4.31 22.05
N THR A 230 -7.34 4.28 23.17
CA THR A 230 -6.46 5.40 23.55
C THR A 230 -5.45 5.69 22.45
N LEU A 231 -5.33 6.97 22.08
CA LEU A 231 -4.44 7.40 21.01
C LEU A 231 -2.98 7.43 21.50
N ASP A 232 -2.08 6.88 20.68
CA ASP A 232 -0.64 6.97 20.88
C ASP A 232 -0.13 8.34 20.38
N ALA A 233 -0.18 9.34 21.25
CA ALA A 233 0.23 10.70 20.91
C ALA A 233 1.69 10.78 20.41
N PRO A 234 2.69 10.10 21.00
CA PRO A 234 4.05 10.04 20.47
C PRO A 234 4.13 9.51 19.03
N ALA A 235 3.49 8.37 18.74
CA ALA A 235 3.50 7.79 17.40
C ALA A 235 2.78 8.70 16.37
N ILE A 236 1.67 9.32 16.76
CA ILE A 236 0.93 10.29 15.94
C ILE A 236 1.81 11.49 15.58
N VAL A 237 2.53 12.07 16.54
CA VAL A 237 3.44 13.19 16.30
C VAL A 237 4.60 12.78 15.39
N GLY A 238 5.18 11.59 15.62
CA GLY A 238 6.23 11.05 14.76
C GLY A 238 5.76 10.83 13.32
N PHE A 239 4.56 10.29 13.15
CA PHE A 239 3.94 10.08 11.82
C PHE A 239 3.68 11.42 11.11
N ALA A 240 3.04 12.38 11.78
CA ALA A 240 2.76 13.69 11.18
C ALA A 240 4.04 14.43 10.79
N THR A 241 5.08 14.34 11.62
CA THR A 241 6.40 14.92 11.33
C THR A 241 7.04 14.29 10.10
N ALA A 242 7.03 12.96 10.03
CA ALA A 242 7.59 12.25 8.89
C ALA A 242 6.84 12.55 7.58
N LEU A 243 5.51 12.58 7.63
CA LEU A 243 4.67 12.85 6.47
C LEU A 243 4.88 14.27 5.93
N GLU A 244 4.92 15.28 6.81
CA GLU A 244 5.18 16.68 6.44
C GLU A 244 6.55 16.84 5.78
N ILE A 245 7.62 16.32 6.39
CA ILE A 245 8.98 16.35 5.83
C ILE A 245 9.06 15.60 4.49
N SER A 246 8.40 14.46 4.39
CA SER A 246 8.34 13.70 3.13
C SER A 246 7.62 14.48 2.04
N ALA A 247 6.56 15.22 2.37
CA ALA A 247 5.86 16.08 1.43
C ALA A 247 6.74 17.27 0.97
N GLU A 248 7.42 17.92 1.90
CA GLU A 248 8.33 19.05 1.60
C GLU A 248 9.50 18.64 0.71
N ARG A 249 10.11 17.48 0.98
CA ARG A 249 11.31 17.00 0.25
C ARG A 249 10.96 16.15 -0.97
N ARG A 250 9.68 15.92 -1.26
CA ARG A 250 9.20 14.96 -2.26
C ARG A 250 9.78 15.22 -3.64
N ALA A 251 9.66 16.45 -4.17
CA ALA A 251 10.08 16.76 -5.52
C ALA A 251 11.57 16.45 -5.75
N GLU A 252 12.43 16.86 -4.83
CA GLU A 252 13.87 16.57 -4.89
C GLU A 252 14.15 15.07 -4.75
N THR A 253 13.50 14.41 -3.78
CA THR A 253 13.68 12.97 -3.53
C THR A 253 13.23 12.14 -4.74
N VAL A 254 12.08 12.44 -5.33
CA VAL A 254 11.55 11.75 -6.51
C VAL A 254 12.48 11.91 -7.71
N ALA A 255 12.99 13.11 -7.96
CA ALA A 255 13.92 13.34 -9.07
C ALA A 255 15.23 12.55 -8.88
N ARG A 256 15.85 12.63 -7.70
CA ARG A 256 17.10 11.94 -7.38
C ARG A 256 16.95 10.42 -7.38
N VAL A 257 15.97 9.90 -6.67
CA VAL A 257 15.74 8.46 -6.54
C VAL A 257 15.27 7.86 -7.86
N GLY A 258 14.47 8.60 -8.63
CA GLY A 258 14.06 8.20 -9.97
C GLY A 258 15.26 8.04 -10.91
N ALA A 259 16.22 8.95 -10.87
CA ALA A 259 17.44 8.83 -11.66
C ALA A 259 18.28 7.61 -11.25
N LEU A 260 18.43 7.33 -9.95
CA LEU A 260 19.10 6.13 -9.44
C LEU A 260 18.39 4.84 -9.87
N ARG A 261 17.05 4.82 -9.83
CA ARG A 261 16.23 3.70 -10.31
C ARG A 261 16.44 3.47 -11.81
N ASP A 262 16.47 4.53 -12.62
CA ASP A 262 16.64 4.41 -14.08
C ASP A 262 18.05 3.91 -14.44
N ASP A 263 19.08 4.37 -13.72
CA ASP A 263 20.46 3.82 -13.82
C ASP A 263 20.49 2.33 -13.45
N LEU A 264 19.87 1.96 -12.30
CA LEU A 264 19.74 0.58 -11.89
C LEU A 264 19.08 -0.29 -12.97
N VAL A 265 17.94 0.14 -13.51
CA VAL A 265 17.21 -0.60 -14.55
C VAL A 265 18.09 -0.78 -15.79
N THR A 266 18.73 0.28 -16.25
CA THR A 266 19.61 0.25 -17.43
C THR A 266 20.74 -0.76 -17.25
N ARG A 267 21.44 -0.72 -16.12
CA ARG A 267 22.59 -1.57 -15.83
C ARG A 267 22.18 -3.04 -15.59
N VAL A 268 21.03 -3.29 -14.91
CA VAL A 268 20.52 -4.66 -14.77
C VAL A 268 20.19 -5.27 -16.13
N MET A 269 19.55 -4.52 -17.03
CA MET A 269 19.23 -5.00 -18.38
C MET A 269 20.49 -5.23 -19.25
N GLN A 270 21.60 -4.56 -18.95
CA GLN A 270 22.89 -4.81 -19.63
C GLN A 270 23.57 -6.09 -19.15
N ILE A 271 23.57 -6.35 -17.83
CA ILE A 271 24.25 -7.52 -17.23
C ILE A 271 23.40 -8.80 -17.27
N ALA A 272 22.08 -8.66 -17.38
CA ALA A 272 21.10 -9.75 -17.47
C ALA A 272 20.06 -9.43 -18.58
N PRO A 273 20.44 -9.54 -19.86
CA PRO A 273 19.56 -9.16 -20.99
C PRO A 273 18.26 -9.96 -21.06
N GLU A 274 18.21 -11.14 -20.45
CA GLU A 274 17.00 -11.97 -20.33
C GLU A 274 16.07 -11.54 -19.21
N ALA A 275 16.50 -10.66 -18.30
CA ALA A 275 15.65 -10.13 -17.24
C ALA A 275 14.51 -9.28 -17.84
N ILE A 276 13.36 -9.31 -17.20
CA ILE A 276 12.19 -8.58 -17.65
C ILE A 276 11.85 -7.52 -16.59
N PHE A 277 12.01 -6.25 -16.95
CA PHE A 277 11.54 -5.14 -16.10
C PHE A 277 10.01 -5.04 -16.18
N THR A 278 9.31 -5.06 -15.06
CA THR A 278 7.86 -5.19 -14.99
C THR A 278 7.16 -3.99 -14.39
N GLY A 279 5.84 -3.92 -14.57
CA GLY A 279 5.03 -2.76 -14.22
C GLY A 279 5.06 -1.69 -15.31
N ALA A 280 4.31 -0.62 -15.11
CA ALA A 280 4.20 0.48 -16.05
C ALA A 280 5.56 1.15 -16.30
N LYS A 281 5.86 1.49 -17.55
CA LYS A 281 7.10 2.21 -17.92
C LYS A 281 7.01 3.70 -17.55
N LYS A 282 5.81 4.26 -17.68
CA LYS A 282 5.43 5.59 -17.21
C LYS A 282 4.48 5.41 -16.02
N ASP A 283 4.10 6.44 -15.36
CA ASP A 283 3.16 6.42 -14.24
C ASP A 283 3.51 5.30 -13.24
N ARG A 284 4.73 5.35 -12.73
CA ARG A 284 5.24 4.42 -11.74
C ARG A 284 5.95 5.13 -10.60
N LEU A 285 5.99 4.49 -9.45
CA LEU A 285 6.74 4.95 -8.28
C LEU A 285 8.22 5.12 -8.62
N ALA A 286 8.81 6.25 -8.25
CA ALA A 286 10.21 6.57 -8.51
C ALA A 286 11.19 5.61 -7.82
N ASN A 287 10.79 5.01 -6.71
CA ASN A 287 11.62 4.17 -5.85
C ASN A 287 11.51 2.66 -6.11
N ASN A 288 10.75 2.24 -7.12
CA ASN A 288 10.47 0.83 -7.35
C ASN A 288 11.11 0.33 -8.64
N ALA A 289 11.88 -0.75 -8.55
CA ALA A 289 12.37 -1.52 -9.68
C ALA A 289 12.07 -3.00 -9.45
N HIS A 290 11.14 -3.55 -10.22
CA HIS A 290 10.72 -4.94 -10.15
C HIS A 290 11.11 -5.69 -11.42
N PHE A 291 11.74 -6.88 -11.25
CA PHE A 291 12.22 -7.70 -12.35
C PHE A 291 11.75 -9.14 -12.21
N VAL A 292 11.59 -9.80 -13.36
CA VAL A 292 11.59 -11.26 -13.47
C VAL A 292 12.97 -11.69 -13.96
N PHE A 293 13.58 -12.67 -13.29
CA PHE A 293 14.85 -13.29 -13.70
C PHE A 293 14.57 -14.74 -14.15
N PRO A 294 14.34 -14.99 -15.45
CA PRO A 294 13.98 -16.31 -15.95
C PRO A 294 15.01 -17.39 -15.55
N GLY A 295 14.48 -18.54 -15.08
CA GLY A 295 15.29 -19.66 -14.62
C GLY A 295 15.90 -19.52 -13.21
N CYS A 296 15.56 -18.45 -12.49
CA CYS A 296 15.94 -18.24 -11.09
C CYS A 296 14.72 -18.28 -10.18
N LEU A 297 14.85 -18.87 -8.99
CA LEU A 297 13.88 -18.62 -7.91
C LEU A 297 14.19 -17.30 -7.22
N GLY A 298 13.18 -16.45 -7.04
CA GLY A 298 13.31 -15.16 -6.35
C GLY A 298 13.91 -15.31 -4.96
N ASP A 299 13.45 -16.29 -4.17
CA ASP A 299 13.99 -16.57 -2.83
C ASP A 299 15.47 -16.94 -2.86
N SER A 300 15.92 -17.72 -3.86
CA SER A 300 17.33 -18.07 -4.01
C SER A 300 18.18 -16.83 -4.33
N LEU A 301 17.67 -15.96 -5.22
CA LEU A 301 18.35 -14.69 -5.54
C LEU A 301 18.40 -13.78 -4.33
N LEU A 302 17.30 -13.64 -3.59
CA LEU A 302 17.24 -12.84 -2.38
C LEU A 302 18.31 -13.29 -1.38
N MET A 303 18.37 -14.59 -1.04
CA MET A 303 19.35 -15.14 -0.09
C MET A 303 20.79 -14.92 -0.55
N LEU A 304 21.06 -15.05 -1.86
CA LEU A 304 22.40 -14.85 -2.42
C LEU A 304 22.84 -13.39 -2.39
N LEU A 305 21.90 -12.44 -2.58
CA LEU A 305 22.15 -11.01 -2.51
C LEU A 305 22.29 -10.54 -1.06
N ASP A 306 21.44 -11.02 -0.16
CA ASP A 306 21.50 -10.72 1.27
C ASP A 306 22.85 -11.14 1.86
N ALA A 307 23.35 -12.33 1.51
CA ALA A 307 24.69 -12.79 1.90
C ALA A 307 25.85 -11.90 1.39
N GLN A 308 25.58 -11.01 0.42
CA GLN A 308 26.52 -10.00 -0.10
C GLN A 308 26.21 -8.58 0.42
N GLY A 309 25.29 -8.45 1.39
CA GLY A 309 24.90 -7.18 1.98
C GLY A 309 23.96 -6.34 1.13
N VAL A 310 23.20 -6.96 0.23
CA VAL A 310 22.17 -6.30 -0.58
C VAL A 310 20.77 -6.82 -0.18
N GLU A 311 20.01 -5.98 0.52
CA GLU A 311 18.65 -6.26 0.91
C GLU A 311 17.68 -6.00 -0.26
N CYS A 312 16.86 -7.00 -0.60
CA CYS A 312 15.82 -6.91 -1.62
C CYS A 312 14.57 -7.67 -1.17
N SER A 313 13.56 -7.73 -2.00
CA SER A 313 12.32 -8.46 -1.68
C SER A 313 11.87 -9.33 -2.85
N VAL A 314 11.28 -10.48 -2.56
CA VAL A 314 10.42 -11.19 -3.51
C VAL A 314 9.03 -10.56 -3.50
N GLY A 315 8.29 -10.65 -4.61
CA GLY A 315 6.93 -10.08 -4.70
C GLY A 315 5.92 -10.75 -3.76
N SER A 316 6.15 -12.01 -3.40
CA SER A 316 5.25 -12.80 -2.57
C SER A 316 5.58 -12.68 -1.07
N ALA A 317 4.55 -12.52 -0.23
CA ALA A 317 4.69 -12.76 1.21
C ALA A 317 4.88 -14.27 1.45
N CYS A 318 5.94 -14.67 2.15
CA CYS A 318 6.12 -16.06 2.58
C CYS A 318 5.02 -16.43 3.58
N ASN A 319 4.03 -17.22 3.18
CA ASN A 319 3.14 -17.87 4.12
C ASN A 319 3.83 -19.11 4.69
N ALA A 320 4.17 -19.04 5.97
CA ALA A 320 4.76 -20.16 6.75
C ALA A 320 6.04 -20.79 6.13
N GLY A 321 6.87 -19.98 5.45
CA GLY A 321 8.15 -20.44 4.87
C GLY A 321 8.03 -21.18 3.53
N VAL A 322 6.85 -21.26 2.93
CA VAL A 322 6.66 -21.81 1.58
C VAL A 322 6.58 -20.66 0.57
N PRO A 323 7.50 -20.61 -0.42
CA PRO A 323 7.45 -19.60 -1.48
C PRO A 323 6.14 -19.70 -2.26
N GLN A 324 5.34 -18.65 -2.26
CA GLN A 324 4.14 -18.56 -3.09
C GLN A 324 4.44 -17.71 -4.34
N PRO A 325 3.82 -17.99 -5.49
CA PRO A 325 3.95 -17.08 -6.63
C PRO A 325 3.31 -15.72 -6.30
N SER A 326 3.88 -14.64 -6.83
CA SER A 326 3.28 -13.31 -6.66
C SER A 326 1.87 -13.26 -7.25
N HIS A 327 0.86 -13.02 -6.41
CA HIS A 327 -0.52 -12.88 -6.87
C HIS A 327 -0.69 -11.68 -7.82
N VAL A 328 0.11 -10.62 -7.63
CA VAL A 328 0.13 -9.46 -8.52
C VAL A 328 0.60 -9.89 -9.92
N ARG A 329 1.69 -10.66 -9.99
CA ARG A 329 2.20 -11.16 -11.27
C ARG A 329 1.23 -12.11 -11.96
N LEU A 330 0.58 -13.01 -11.20
CA LEU A 330 -0.47 -13.88 -11.73
C LEU A 330 -1.66 -13.07 -12.26
N ALA A 331 -2.11 -12.03 -11.52
CA ALA A 331 -3.16 -11.14 -11.97
C ALA A 331 -2.79 -10.35 -13.24
N MET A 332 -1.50 -10.08 -13.48
CA MET A 332 -0.96 -9.46 -14.68
C MET A 332 -0.77 -10.45 -15.85
N GLY A 333 -1.20 -11.71 -15.69
CA GLY A 333 -1.12 -12.74 -16.73
C GLY A 333 0.20 -13.51 -16.79
N ALA A 334 1.06 -13.42 -15.77
CA ALA A 334 2.26 -14.25 -15.69
C ALA A 334 1.90 -15.72 -15.37
N ASP A 335 2.69 -16.65 -15.85
CA ASP A 335 2.65 -18.04 -15.37
C ASP A 335 3.32 -18.17 -13.99
N ASP A 336 3.16 -19.32 -13.36
CA ASP A 336 3.69 -19.62 -12.03
C ASP A 336 5.21 -19.46 -11.95
N ASP A 337 5.95 -19.91 -12.98
CA ASP A 337 7.41 -19.84 -13.00
C ASP A 337 7.89 -18.40 -13.07
N ALA A 338 7.30 -17.57 -13.92
CA ALA A 338 7.59 -16.14 -13.99
C ALA A 338 7.18 -15.40 -12.71
N ALA A 339 6.06 -15.78 -12.08
CA ALA A 339 5.59 -15.18 -10.83
C ALA A 339 6.48 -15.52 -9.61
N ARG A 340 7.21 -16.67 -9.66
CA ARG A 340 8.20 -17.08 -8.63
C ARG A 340 9.61 -16.53 -8.88
N SER A 341 9.89 -16.11 -10.11
CA SER A 341 11.23 -15.68 -10.56
C SER A 341 11.44 -14.18 -10.38
N THR A 342 10.79 -13.56 -9.39
CA THR A 342 10.74 -12.11 -9.23
C THR A 342 11.63 -11.58 -8.12
N LEU A 343 12.22 -10.40 -8.33
CA LEU A 343 12.82 -9.57 -7.30
C LEU A 343 12.35 -8.11 -7.42
N ARG A 344 12.11 -7.49 -6.29
CA ARG A 344 11.87 -6.06 -6.16
C ARG A 344 13.01 -5.38 -5.43
N PHE A 345 13.57 -4.37 -6.06
CA PHE A 345 14.50 -3.43 -5.44
C PHE A 345 13.74 -2.15 -5.08
N SER A 346 13.76 -1.80 -3.81
CA SER A 346 13.10 -0.60 -3.29
C SER A 346 14.15 0.40 -2.85
N LEU A 347 14.24 1.53 -3.55
CA LEU A 347 15.16 2.60 -3.24
C LEU A 347 14.52 3.53 -2.19
N GLY A 348 15.34 4.07 -1.29
CA GLY A 348 14.89 5.01 -0.27
C GLY A 348 15.49 6.40 -0.45
N SER A 349 15.07 7.33 0.41
CA SER A 349 15.65 8.67 0.45
C SER A 349 17.15 8.68 0.83
N THR A 350 17.66 7.60 1.40
CA THR A 350 19.07 7.44 1.76
C THR A 350 19.88 6.66 0.73
N THR A 351 19.22 6.08 -0.27
CA THR A 351 19.92 5.32 -1.33
C THR A 351 20.85 6.24 -2.13
N SER A 352 22.06 5.76 -2.34
CA SER A 352 23.15 6.43 -3.04
C SER A 352 23.58 5.67 -4.30
N GLN A 353 24.45 6.28 -5.11
CA GLN A 353 25.03 5.62 -6.27
C GLN A 353 25.88 4.40 -5.87
N SER A 354 26.59 4.46 -4.74
CA SER A 354 27.39 3.32 -4.25
C SER A 354 26.55 2.09 -3.92
N ASP A 355 25.30 2.27 -3.51
CA ASP A 355 24.38 1.15 -3.26
C ASP A 355 23.98 0.48 -4.58
N ILE A 356 23.74 1.26 -5.63
CA ILE A 356 23.48 0.76 -6.98
C ILE A 356 24.71 0.01 -7.50
N ASP A 357 25.90 0.63 -7.38
CA ASP A 357 27.17 0.03 -7.84
C ASP A 357 27.43 -1.32 -7.14
N LYS A 358 27.16 -1.40 -5.84
CA LYS A 358 27.27 -2.65 -5.07
C LYS A 358 26.34 -3.74 -5.58
N LEU A 359 25.07 -3.41 -5.83
CA LEU A 359 24.13 -4.39 -6.40
C LEU A 359 24.61 -4.89 -7.76
N ILE A 360 25.04 -3.99 -8.66
CA ILE A 360 25.49 -4.35 -10.01
C ILE A 360 26.75 -5.22 -9.98
N GLU A 361 27.65 -5.00 -9.01
CA GLU A 361 28.84 -5.83 -8.80
C GLU A 361 28.50 -7.29 -8.47
N VAL A 362 27.53 -7.51 -7.57
CA VAL A 362 27.24 -8.84 -7.01
C VAL A 362 26.16 -9.62 -7.78
N LEU A 363 25.28 -8.93 -8.51
CA LEU A 363 24.09 -9.51 -9.17
C LEU A 363 24.46 -10.60 -10.21
N PRO A 364 25.51 -10.46 -11.08
CA PRO A 364 25.85 -11.50 -12.06
C PRO A 364 26.14 -12.86 -11.42
N SER A 365 26.97 -12.86 -10.34
CA SER A 365 27.31 -14.10 -9.66
C SER A 365 26.10 -14.72 -8.92
N ALA A 366 25.19 -13.89 -8.39
CA ALA A 366 23.96 -14.35 -7.77
C ALA A 366 23.05 -15.03 -8.79
N ILE A 367 22.86 -14.42 -9.97
CA ILE A 367 22.05 -15.00 -11.08
C ILE A 367 22.65 -16.34 -11.53
N GLU A 368 23.96 -16.41 -11.78
CA GLU A 368 24.62 -17.64 -12.20
C GLU A 368 24.41 -18.78 -11.19
N ARG A 369 24.60 -18.50 -9.90
CA ARG A 369 24.40 -19.48 -8.83
C ARG A 369 22.94 -19.90 -8.70
N ALA A 370 21.98 -18.96 -8.78
CA ALA A 370 20.57 -19.26 -8.72
C ALA A 370 20.11 -20.14 -9.89
N LYS A 371 20.58 -19.86 -11.11
CA LYS A 371 20.31 -20.71 -12.29
C LYS A 371 20.86 -22.12 -12.14
N ARG A 372 22.06 -22.29 -11.56
CA ARG A 372 22.65 -23.62 -11.29
C ARG A 372 21.84 -24.42 -10.28
N ALA A 373 21.25 -23.77 -9.30
CA ALA A 373 20.39 -24.43 -8.32
C ALA A 373 19.05 -24.92 -8.93
N GLY A 374 18.65 -24.35 -10.06
CA GLY A 374 17.46 -24.70 -10.83
C GLY A 374 16.15 -24.27 -10.14
N VAL A 375 15.06 -24.30 -10.89
CA VAL A 375 13.71 -24.18 -10.34
C VAL A 375 13.24 -25.60 -9.98
N PRO A 376 13.04 -25.95 -8.70
CA PRO A 376 12.49 -27.27 -8.37
C PRO A 376 11.12 -27.40 -9.03
N LYS A 377 10.91 -28.44 -9.82
CA LYS A 377 9.56 -28.81 -10.26
C LYS A 377 8.80 -29.25 -9.02
N LEU A 378 7.98 -28.36 -8.47
CA LEU A 378 7.05 -28.73 -7.41
C LEU A 378 6.06 -29.72 -7.99
N THR A 379 6.19 -30.99 -7.64
CA THR A 379 5.12 -31.96 -7.79
C THR A 379 3.97 -31.47 -6.92
N THR A 380 2.89 -31.04 -7.56
CA THR A 380 1.64 -30.69 -6.91
C THR A 380 1.15 -31.92 -6.13
N ALA A 381 1.45 -32.00 -4.84
CA ALA A 381 0.70 -32.88 -3.96
C ALA A 381 -0.73 -32.35 -3.90
N PRO A 382 -1.77 -33.17 -4.13
CA PRO A 382 -3.14 -32.71 -4.02
C PRO A 382 -3.38 -32.20 -2.58
N VAL A 383 -3.82 -30.96 -2.47
CA VAL A 383 -4.35 -30.41 -1.22
C VAL A 383 -5.48 -31.34 -0.80
N ARG A 384 -5.30 -32.08 0.29
CA ARG A 384 -6.39 -32.85 0.90
C ARG A 384 -7.45 -31.85 1.39
N ALA A 385 -8.66 -32.07 0.88
CA ALA A 385 -9.88 -31.33 1.22
C ALA A 385 -10.17 -31.37 2.73
#